data_908845189090f011c41e8d4db4d5f5b4
#
_entry.id   908845189090f011c41e8d4db4d5f5b4
#
_cell.length_a   1.000
_cell.length_b   1.000
_cell.length_c   1.000
_cell.angle_alpha   90.00
_cell.angle_beta   90.00
_cell.angle_gamma   90.00
#
_symmetry.space_group_name_H-M   'P 1'
#
loop_
_entity.id
_entity.type
_entity.pdbx_description
1 polymer ?
#
loop_
_entity_poly.entity_id
_entity_poly.type
_entity_poly.pdbx_seq_one_letter_code
_entity_poly.pdbx_strand_id
1 'polypeptide(L)'
;ITYAIDREHIATDIMGGFAQAAVLPASPDAPFYDVKLANTYGYSLTKFQQQLESASVEDMDHDGTLDLYVSSLGYAVPVSGTMIVCSSSYQRVEAATEVVNALNALGFKLTLKTMELSEYRQALQTGNFDLYYGEIRLSNNFDLSPFFSVYGSMCYGGLDDSVMLNLCNQALANNGNSYNLYKRLCERGYITPVLFKHLAVYTTRGSIAHPTDYIDWFLTPPESTDTES
;
A
#
# COMPACT_ATOMS: atom_id res chain seq x y z
N ILE A 1 -8.34 3.74 7.37
CA ILE A 1 -7.10 4.38 6.86
C ILE A 1 -7.19 4.63 5.35
N THR A 2 -7.67 3.70 4.52
CA THR A 2 -7.63 3.82 3.05
C THR A 2 -8.26 5.10 2.51
N TYR A 3 -9.34 5.59 3.13
CA TYR A 3 -10.04 6.84 2.75
C TYR A 3 -9.33 8.12 3.20
N ALA A 4 -8.37 8.03 4.12
CA ALA A 4 -7.67 9.18 4.68
C ALA A 4 -6.39 9.57 3.94
N ILE A 5 -5.90 8.72 3.01
CA ILE A 5 -4.63 8.92 2.31
C ILE A 5 -4.88 9.54 0.95
N ASP A 6 -4.39 10.76 0.74
CA ASP A 6 -4.35 11.42 -0.57
C ASP A 6 -3.16 10.89 -1.37
N ARG A 7 -3.42 9.84 -2.13
CA ARG A 7 -2.43 9.12 -2.93
C ARG A 7 -1.92 9.92 -4.12
N GLU A 8 -2.78 10.77 -4.69
CA GLU A 8 -2.43 11.63 -5.82
C GLU A 8 -1.40 12.68 -5.37
N HIS A 9 -1.62 13.31 -4.21
CA HIS A 9 -0.64 14.22 -3.63
C HIS A 9 0.72 13.52 -3.40
N ILE A 10 0.72 12.31 -2.83
CA ILE A 10 1.97 11.58 -2.60
C ILE A 10 2.66 11.24 -3.94
N ALA A 11 1.92 10.81 -4.95
CA ALA A 11 2.47 10.42 -6.24
C ALA A 11 3.03 11.62 -7.03
N THR A 12 2.35 12.78 -6.99
CA THR A 12 2.74 13.97 -7.75
C THR A 12 3.81 14.79 -7.02
N ASP A 13 3.60 15.12 -5.76
CA ASP A 13 4.41 16.11 -5.06
C ASP A 13 5.62 15.46 -4.38
N ILE A 14 5.45 14.30 -3.74
CA ILE A 14 6.54 13.61 -3.04
C ILE A 14 7.35 12.76 -4.02
N MET A 15 6.68 12.03 -4.92
CA MET A 15 7.35 11.19 -5.90
C MET A 15 7.71 11.94 -7.19
N GLY A 16 7.35 13.22 -7.31
CA GLY A 16 7.67 14.05 -8.48
C GLY A 16 7.09 13.53 -9.79
N GLY A 17 5.96 12.80 -9.74
CA GLY A 17 5.33 12.16 -10.89
C GLY A 17 6.02 10.87 -11.36
N PHE A 18 7.04 10.38 -10.62
CA PHE A 18 7.68 9.08 -10.92
C PHE A 18 6.95 7.89 -10.29
N ALA A 19 5.68 8.09 -9.96
CA ALA A 19 4.80 7.05 -9.43
C ALA A 19 3.36 7.35 -9.84
N GLN A 20 2.52 6.34 -9.79
CA GLN A 20 1.09 6.42 -10.03
C GLN A 20 0.33 6.03 -8.76
N ALA A 21 -0.66 6.82 -8.37
CA ALA A 21 -1.51 6.53 -7.23
C ALA A 21 -2.27 5.21 -7.41
N ALA A 22 -2.32 4.37 -6.39
CA ALA A 22 -3.00 3.08 -6.47
C ALA A 22 -3.77 2.77 -5.20
N VAL A 23 -5.05 2.47 -5.36
CA VAL A 23 -5.95 2.05 -4.27
C VAL A 23 -5.97 0.54 -4.11
N LEU A 24 -5.77 -0.19 -5.21
CA LEU A 24 -5.71 -1.65 -5.24
C LEU A 24 -4.27 -2.12 -5.39
N PRO A 25 -3.92 -3.33 -4.93
CA PRO A 25 -2.57 -3.88 -5.02
C PRO A 25 -2.26 -4.45 -6.42
N ALA A 26 -2.59 -3.69 -7.45
CA ALA A 26 -2.30 -3.93 -8.84
C ALA A 26 -1.94 -2.61 -9.50
N SER A 27 -1.11 -2.65 -10.55
CA SER A 27 -0.83 -1.44 -11.33
C SER A 27 -2.12 -0.89 -11.93
N PRO A 28 -2.40 0.42 -11.81
CA PRO A 28 -3.55 1.03 -12.45
C PRO A 28 -3.60 0.85 -13.97
N ASP A 29 -2.45 0.62 -14.61
CA ASP A 29 -2.34 0.35 -16.05
C ASP A 29 -2.61 -1.12 -16.41
N ALA A 30 -2.73 -2.00 -15.39
CA ALA A 30 -3.01 -3.41 -15.64
C ALA A 30 -4.44 -3.60 -16.19
N PRO A 31 -4.64 -4.42 -17.23
CA PRO A 31 -5.95 -4.59 -17.87
C PRO A 31 -7.02 -5.19 -16.94
N PHE A 32 -6.61 -5.79 -15.82
CA PHE A 32 -7.50 -6.33 -14.79
C PHE A 32 -7.67 -5.40 -13.58
N TYR A 33 -7.16 -4.15 -13.63
CA TYR A 33 -7.38 -3.17 -12.56
C TYR A 33 -8.84 -2.71 -12.56
N ASP A 34 -9.54 -2.97 -11.45
CA ASP A 34 -10.93 -2.56 -11.31
C ASP A 34 -11.05 -1.10 -10.87
N VAL A 35 -11.16 -0.21 -11.83
CA VAL A 35 -11.30 1.25 -11.61
C VAL A 35 -12.55 1.58 -10.76
N LYS A 36 -13.67 0.84 -10.92
CA LYS A 36 -14.89 1.10 -10.14
C LYS A 36 -14.69 0.75 -8.68
N LEU A 37 -14.04 -0.38 -8.42
CA LEU A 37 -13.68 -0.79 -7.06
C LEU A 37 -12.68 0.21 -6.44
N ALA A 38 -11.66 0.63 -7.19
CA ALA A 38 -10.69 1.63 -6.74
C ALA A 38 -11.37 2.97 -6.36
N ASN A 39 -12.29 3.46 -7.20
CA ASN A 39 -13.06 4.68 -6.91
C ASN A 39 -13.96 4.53 -5.67
N THR A 40 -14.40 3.33 -5.36
CA THR A 40 -15.21 3.07 -4.15
C THR A 40 -14.40 3.27 -2.88
N TYR A 41 -13.12 2.89 -2.89
CA TYR A 41 -12.22 2.94 -1.73
C TYR A 41 -11.15 4.04 -1.83
N GLY A 42 -11.26 4.95 -2.79
CA GLY A 42 -10.37 6.10 -2.96
C GLY A 42 -10.48 7.13 -1.85
N TYR A 43 -9.61 8.14 -1.89
CA TYR A 43 -9.57 9.24 -0.92
C TYR A 43 -10.93 9.91 -0.73
N SER A 44 -11.42 9.99 0.51
CA SER A 44 -12.68 10.63 0.86
C SER A 44 -12.80 10.82 2.37
N LEU A 45 -12.59 12.03 2.85
CA LEU A 45 -12.72 12.34 4.27
C LEU A 45 -14.16 12.11 4.80
N THR A 46 -15.17 12.32 3.97
CA THR A 46 -16.57 12.02 4.34
C THR A 46 -16.77 10.52 4.61
N LYS A 47 -16.26 9.66 3.73
CA LYS A 47 -16.33 8.20 3.96
C LYS A 47 -15.48 7.78 5.14
N PHE A 48 -14.36 8.44 5.36
CA PHE A 48 -13.51 8.19 6.52
C PHE A 48 -14.28 8.47 7.82
N GLN A 49 -14.92 9.63 7.94
CA GLN A 49 -15.74 9.98 9.09
C GLN A 49 -16.89 8.99 9.32
N GLN A 50 -17.60 8.60 8.27
CA GLN A 50 -18.65 7.57 8.36
C GLN A 50 -18.12 6.22 8.87
N GLN A 51 -16.89 5.87 8.52
CA GLN A 51 -16.26 4.64 9.05
C GLN A 51 -15.88 4.78 10.53
N LEU A 52 -15.40 5.94 10.97
CA LEU A 52 -15.13 6.20 12.39
C LEU A 52 -16.42 6.11 13.22
N GLU A 53 -17.49 6.76 12.78
CA GLU A 53 -18.82 6.69 13.40
C GLU A 53 -19.31 5.24 13.49
N SER A 54 -19.21 4.48 12.39
CA SER A 54 -19.61 3.06 12.33
C SER A 54 -18.80 2.16 13.27
N ALA A 55 -17.56 2.55 13.54
CA ALA A 55 -16.65 1.85 14.44
C ALA A 55 -16.73 2.36 15.89
N SER A 56 -17.58 3.36 16.18
CA SER A 56 -17.64 4.03 17.48
C SER A 56 -16.29 4.56 17.95
N VAL A 57 -15.56 5.18 17.01
CA VAL A 57 -14.28 5.85 17.25
C VAL A 57 -14.54 7.35 17.16
N GLU A 58 -14.35 8.03 18.27
CA GLU A 58 -14.60 9.47 18.42
C GLU A 58 -13.68 10.08 19.49
N ASP A 59 -13.50 11.38 19.50
CA ASP A 59 -12.79 12.12 20.55
C ASP A 59 -13.72 12.26 21.77
N MET A 60 -13.63 11.29 22.71
CA MET A 60 -14.58 11.17 23.83
C MET A 60 -14.29 12.16 24.96
N ASP A 61 -13.05 12.56 25.14
CA ASP A 61 -12.63 13.49 26.20
C ASP A 61 -12.33 14.92 25.70
N HIS A 62 -12.47 15.15 24.39
CA HIS A 62 -12.27 16.43 23.70
C HIS A 62 -10.83 16.97 23.79
N ASP A 63 -9.84 16.07 23.78
CA ASP A 63 -8.41 16.41 23.76
C ASP A 63 -7.84 16.56 22.33
N GLY A 64 -8.66 16.31 21.31
CA GLY A 64 -8.29 16.32 19.89
C GLY A 64 -7.78 14.99 19.37
N THR A 65 -7.76 13.95 20.21
CA THR A 65 -7.35 12.62 19.84
C THR A 65 -8.57 11.70 19.73
N LEU A 66 -8.62 10.86 18.71
CA LEU A 66 -9.66 9.85 18.58
C LEU A 66 -9.48 8.74 19.61
N ASP A 67 -10.58 8.32 20.22
CA ASP A 67 -10.63 7.25 21.20
C ASP A 67 -11.41 6.05 20.68
N LEU A 68 -11.03 4.88 21.16
CA LEU A 68 -11.77 3.64 20.99
C LEU A 68 -12.18 3.09 22.34
N TYR A 69 -13.48 2.89 22.55
CA TYR A 69 -13.95 2.22 23.76
C TYR A 69 -13.62 0.73 23.72
N VAL A 70 -12.85 0.27 24.68
CA VAL A 70 -12.43 -1.13 24.78
C VAL A 70 -13.24 -1.80 25.88
N SER A 71 -14.23 -2.60 25.49
CA SER A 71 -15.18 -3.25 26.41
C SER A 71 -14.50 -4.14 27.46
N SER A 72 -13.40 -4.80 27.11
CA SER A 72 -12.62 -5.64 28.03
C SER A 72 -11.88 -4.84 29.11
N LEU A 73 -11.60 -3.57 28.87
CA LEU A 73 -10.95 -2.65 29.81
C LEU A 73 -11.98 -1.81 30.57
N GLY A 74 -13.17 -1.61 30.02
CA GLY A 74 -14.23 -0.78 30.58
C GLY A 74 -13.99 0.74 30.42
N TYR A 75 -13.04 1.17 29.60
CA TYR A 75 -12.74 2.58 29.32
C TYR A 75 -12.28 2.79 27.88
N ALA A 76 -12.27 4.07 27.46
CA ALA A 76 -11.77 4.48 26.17
C ALA A 76 -10.24 4.60 26.20
N VAL A 77 -9.60 4.25 25.08
CA VAL A 77 -8.15 4.39 24.90
C VAL A 77 -7.89 5.19 23.63
N PRO A 78 -6.89 6.09 23.63
CA PRO A 78 -6.55 6.86 22.45
C PRO A 78 -6.09 5.96 21.31
N VAL A 79 -6.52 6.28 20.08
CA VAL A 79 -6.09 5.59 18.86
C VAL A 79 -4.66 6.03 18.54
N SER A 80 -3.71 5.36 19.15
CA SER A 80 -2.28 5.68 19.08
C SER A 80 -1.47 4.48 18.59
N GLY A 81 -0.28 4.74 18.08
CA GLY A 81 0.62 3.67 17.64
C GLY A 81 1.90 4.18 17.00
N THR A 82 2.73 3.24 16.61
CA THR A 82 4.00 3.51 15.94
C THR A 82 3.95 2.96 14.52
N MET A 83 4.21 3.84 13.55
CA MET A 83 4.49 3.45 12.18
C MET A 83 6.00 3.37 11.99
N ILE A 84 6.51 2.24 11.50
CA ILE A 84 7.93 2.08 11.17
C ILE A 84 8.17 2.23 9.67
N VAL A 85 9.31 2.81 9.31
CA VAL A 85 9.76 2.98 7.92
C VAL A 85 11.27 2.78 7.80
N CYS A 86 11.74 2.17 6.71
CA CYS A 86 13.16 2.02 6.43
C CYS A 86 13.76 3.32 5.88
N SER A 87 14.90 3.77 6.45
CA SER A 87 15.62 4.99 6.09
C SER A 87 16.29 4.97 4.71
N SER A 88 16.36 3.82 4.05
CA SER A 88 17.14 3.61 2.82
C SER A 88 16.68 4.40 1.59
N SER A 89 15.53 5.08 1.66
CA SER A 89 14.99 5.92 0.58
C SER A 89 14.32 7.16 1.17
N TYR A 90 14.80 8.33 0.77
CA TYR A 90 14.23 9.62 1.19
C TYR A 90 12.74 9.73 0.82
N GLN A 91 12.38 9.43 -0.43
CA GLN A 91 10.98 9.51 -0.88
C GLN A 91 10.06 8.57 -0.09
N ARG A 92 10.57 7.40 0.34
CA ARG A 92 9.79 6.48 1.18
C ARG A 92 9.52 7.06 2.56
N VAL A 93 10.53 7.70 3.16
CA VAL A 93 10.39 8.36 4.48
C VAL A 93 9.43 9.54 4.37
N GLU A 94 9.56 10.37 3.32
CA GLU A 94 8.65 11.50 3.07
C GLU A 94 7.20 11.02 2.89
N ALA A 95 6.97 10.00 2.06
CA ALA A 95 5.63 9.44 1.85
C ALA A 95 5.04 8.85 3.15
N ALA A 96 5.84 8.17 3.96
CA ALA A 96 5.40 7.67 5.28
C ALA A 96 5.10 8.83 6.25
N THR A 97 5.89 9.90 6.21
CA THR A 97 5.67 11.12 6.99
C THR A 97 4.34 11.77 6.64
N GLU A 98 4.05 11.89 5.34
CA GLU A 98 2.79 12.45 4.86
C GLU A 98 1.58 11.62 5.32
N VAL A 99 1.67 10.28 5.23
CA VAL A 99 0.61 9.39 5.74
C VAL A 99 0.38 9.59 7.25
N VAL A 100 1.45 9.67 8.05
CA VAL A 100 1.33 9.90 9.50
C VAL A 100 0.75 11.27 9.80
N ASN A 101 1.21 12.32 9.11
CA ASN A 101 0.69 13.68 9.26
C ASN A 101 -0.80 13.77 8.91
N ALA A 102 -1.20 13.17 7.79
CA ALA A 102 -2.60 13.14 7.36
C ALA A 102 -3.50 12.43 8.40
N LEU A 103 -3.05 11.30 8.95
CA LEU A 103 -3.80 10.57 9.98
C LEU A 103 -3.84 11.35 11.30
N ASN A 104 -2.73 11.96 11.72
CA ASN A 104 -2.67 12.76 12.94
C ASN A 104 -3.55 14.02 12.84
N ALA A 105 -3.63 14.65 11.67
CA ALA A 105 -4.56 15.76 11.41
C ALA A 105 -6.04 15.34 11.53
N LEU A 106 -6.34 14.06 11.45
CA LEU A 106 -7.67 13.47 11.61
C LEU A 106 -7.92 12.89 13.02
N GLY A 107 -7.03 13.19 13.98
CA GLY A 107 -7.20 12.81 15.38
C GLY A 107 -6.49 11.51 15.80
N PHE A 108 -5.71 10.87 14.94
CA PHE A 108 -4.83 9.78 15.38
C PHE A 108 -3.64 10.33 16.18
N LYS A 109 -3.02 9.47 16.97
CA LYS A 109 -1.78 9.78 17.70
C LYS A 109 -0.68 8.80 17.29
N LEU A 110 -0.23 8.95 16.04
CA LEU A 110 0.80 8.08 15.46
C LEU A 110 2.19 8.73 15.58
N THR A 111 3.19 7.91 15.87
CA THR A 111 4.62 8.27 15.83
C THR A 111 5.28 7.57 14.68
N LEU A 112 6.00 8.31 13.81
CA LEU A 112 6.84 7.72 12.78
C LEU A 112 8.20 7.38 13.36
N LYS A 113 8.64 6.13 13.21
CA LYS A 113 9.98 5.67 13.57
C LYS A 113 10.74 5.25 12.32
N THR A 114 11.74 6.04 11.96
CA THR A 114 12.66 5.72 10.87
C THR A 114 13.77 4.80 11.39
N MET A 115 14.04 3.72 10.67
CA MET A 115 14.97 2.67 11.09
C MET A 115 15.94 2.32 9.98
N GLU A 116 17.15 1.90 10.34
CA GLU A 116 18.06 1.25 9.41
C GLU A 116 17.51 -0.09 8.92
N LEU A 117 17.95 -0.54 7.74
CA LEU A 117 17.37 -1.73 7.07
C LEU A 117 17.39 -2.99 7.94
N SER A 118 18.46 -3.21 8.72
CA SER A 118 18.58 -4.37 9.61
C SER A 118 17.57 -4.32 10.76
N GLU A 119 17.43 -3.16 11.40
CA GLU A 119 16.48 -2.94 12.49
C GLU A 119 15.03 -3.03 11.97
N TYR A 120 14.76 -2.43 10.80
CA TYR A 120 13.45 -2.48 10.16
C TYR A 120 13.03 -3.94 9.87
N ARG A 121 13.94 -4.74 9.30
CA ARG A 121 13.68 -6.17 9.04
C ARG A 121 13.45 -6.95 10.32
N GLN A 122 14.24 -6.69 11.36
CA GLN A 122 14.04 -7.31 12.65
C GLN A 122 12.69 -6.95 13.27
N ALA A 123 12.29 -5.67 13.22
CA ALA A 123 10.99 -5.22 13.71
C ALA A 123 9.83 -5.90 12.97
N LEU A 124 9.91 -6.03 11.65
CA LEU A 124 8.93 -6.77 10.86
C LEU A 124 8.83 -8.25 11.26
N GLN A 125 9.97 -8.92 11.46
CA GLN A 125 10.00 -10.34 11.81
C GLN A 125 9.46 -10.61 13.22
N THR A 126 9.71 -9.68 14.16
CA THR A 126 9.28 -9.80 15.55
C THR A 126 7.89 -9.22 15.82
N GLY A 127 7.27 -8.56 14.84
CA GLY A 127 5.98 -7.89 15.00
C GLY A 127 6.03 -6.64 15.89
N ASN A 128 7.19 -6.01 16.02
CA ASN A 128 7.36 -4.83 16.88
C ASN A 128 7.01 -3.54 16.14
N PHE A 129 5.74 -3.39 15.78
CA PHE A 129 5.15 -2.23 15.13
C PHE A 129 3.62 -2.30 15.24
N ASP A 130 2.95 -1.17 15.12
CA ASP A 130 1.49 -1.10 14.92
C ASP A 130 1.16 -0.98 13.44
N LEU A 131 1.93 -0.16 12.71
CA LEU A 131 1.89 0.01 11.27
C LEU A 131 3.30 -0.05 10.69
N TYR A 132 3.42 -0.44 9.43
CA TYR A 132 4.68 -0.27 8.70
C TYR A 132 4.43 0.30 7.30
N TYR A 133 5.32 1.19 6.87
CA TYR A 133 5.35 1.67 5.50
C TYR A 133 6.44 0.92 4.74
N GLY A 134 6.04 0.10 3.78
CA GLY A 134 6.92 -0.79 3.04
C GLY A 134 6.83 -0.60 1.53
N GLU A 135 7.83 -1.12 0.85
CA GLU A 135 7.88 -1.20 -0.61
C GLU A 135 8.27 -2.62 -1.00
N ILE A 136 7.51 -3.19 -1.92
CA ILE A 136 7.80 -4.52 -2.45
C ILE A 136 7.71 -4.52 -3.97
N ARG A 137 8.43 -5.45 -4.58
CA ARG A 137 8.22 -5.82 -5.97
C ARG A 137 7.24 -6.98 -6.01
N LEU A 138 6.05 -6.73 -6.53
CA LEU A 138 5.09 -7.79 -6.82
C LEU A 138 5.56 -8.64 -8.01
N SER A 139 5.16 -9.89 -8.02
CA SER A 139 5.28 -10.75 -9.20
C SER A 139 4.39 -10.24 -10.35
N ASN A 140 4.68 -10.63 -11.58
CA ASN A 140 3.96 -10.14 -12.77
C ASN A 140 2.45 -10.48 -12.76
N ASN A 141 2.05 -11.51 -12.00
CA ASN A 141 0.65 -11.87 -11.79
C ASN A 141 0.03 -11.23 -10.55
N PHE A 142 0.74 -10.31 -9.89
CA PHE A 142 0.31 -9.60 -8.68
C PHE A 142 -0.15 -10.53 -7.55
N ASP A 143 0.55 -11.65 -7.37
CA ASP A 143 0.27 -12.62 -6.30
C ASP A 143 0.48 -12.01 -4.92
N LEU A 144 -0.56 -12.02 -4.09
CA LEU A 144 -0.55 -11.54 -2.70
C LEU A 144 -0.49 -12.68 -1.67
N SER A 145 -0.43 -13.94 -2.11
CA SER A 145 -0.39 -15.08 -1.20
C SER A 145 0.76 -15.03 -0.18
N PRO A 146 1.96 -14.45 -0.49
CA PRO A 146 3.04 -14.31 0.49
C PRO A 146 2.69 -13.45 1.72
N PHE A 147 1.66 -12.60 1.66
CA PHE A 147 1.21 -11.81 2.80
C PHE A 147 0.32 -12.59 3.76
N PHE A 148 -0.41 -13.59 3.27
CA PHE A 148 -1.49 -14.25 4.02
C PHE A 148 -1.20 -15.72 4.35
N SER A 149 -0.13 -16.27 3.83
CA SER A 149 0.35 -17.62 4.16
C SER A 149 1.15 -17.59 5.46
N VAL A 150 0.92 -18.54 6.37
CA VAL A 150 1.65 -18.68 7.65
C VAL A 150 3.17 -18.67 7.46
N TYR A 151 3.67 -19.23 6.36
CA TYR A 151 5.10 -19.25 6.02
C TYR A 151 5.46 -18.26 4.91
N GLY A 152 4.57 -17.32 4.61
CA GLY A 152 4.80 -16.34 3.57
C GLY A 152 5.88 -15.34 3.96
N SER A 153 6.74 -15.00 3.00
CA SER A 153 7.88 -14.09 3.21
C SER A 153 7.47 -12.66 3.59
N MET A 154 6.19 -12.31 3.43
CA MET A 154 5.61 -10.99 3.73
C MET A 154 4.53 -11.07 4.82
N CYS A 155 4.35 -12.21 5.48
CA CYS A 155 3.36 -12.40 6.53
C CYS A 155 3.91 -11.89 7.87
N TYR A 156 3.88 -10.57 8.05
CA TYR A 156 4.36 -9.91 9.26
C TYR A 156 3.22 -9.60 10.22
N GLY A 157 3.52 -9.55 11.54
CA GLY A 157 2.56 -9.14 12.56
C GLY A 157 1.33 -10.06 12.69
N GLY A 158 1.44 -11.34 12.30
CA GLY A 158 0.31 -12.28 12.39
C GLY A 158 -0.77 -12.05 11.32
N LEU A 159 -0.39 -11.59 10.15
CA LEU A 159 -1.31 -11.31 9.03
C LEU A 159 -1.85 -12.59 8.35
N ASP A 160 -1.52 -13.78 8.84
CA ASP A 160 -2.02 -15.04 8.31
C ASP A 160 -3.56 -15.10 8.35
N ASP A 161 -4.17 -15.18 7.17
CA ASP A 161 -5.63 -15.28 6.99
C ASP A 161 -5.93 -16.31 5.89
N SER A 162 -6.47 -17.46 6.30
CA SER A 162 -6.77 -18.55 5.38
C SER A 162 -7.85 -18.19 4.35
N VAL A 163 -8.76 -17.27 4.67
CA VAL A 163 -9.77 -16.79 3.73
C VAL A 163 -9.14 -15.90 2.68
N MET A 164 -8.22 -15.00 3.08
CA MET A 164 -7.47 -14.17 2.14
C MET A 164 -6.57 -15.04 1.25
N LEU A 165 -5.87 -16.02 1.84
CA LEU A 165 -5.04 -16.96 1.07
C LEU A 165 -5.86 -17.72 0.03
N ASN A 166 -7.05 -18.19 0.39
CA ASN A 166 -7.95 -18.86 -0.56
C ASN A 166 -8.40 -17.91 -1.69
N LEU A 167 -8.69 -16.65 -1.39
CA LEU A 167 -9.02 -15.64 -2.39
C LEU A 167 -7.84 -15.34 -3.33
N CYS A 168 -6.59 -15.32 -2.81
CA CYS A 168 -5.39 -15.20 -3.64
C CYS A 168 -5.30 -16.38 -4.62
N ASN A 169 -5.47 -17.61 -4.14
CA ASN A 169 -5.43 -18.81 -4.98
C ASN A 169 -6.54 -18.80 -6.05
N GLN A 170 -7.74 -18.35 -5.70
CA GLN A 170 -8.85 -18.20 -6.64
C GLN A 170 -8.56 -17.13 -7.71
N ALA A 171 -7.98 -16.00 -7.31
CA ALA A 171 -7.61 -14.93 -8.24
C ALA A 171 -6.56 -15.40 -9.25
N LEU A 172 -5.57 -16.17 -8.80
CA LEU A 172 -4.54 -16.76 -9.65
C LEU A 172 -5.11 -17.81 -10.62
N ALA A 173 -6.07 -18.65 -10.16
CA ALA A 173 -6.69 -19.69 -10.97
C ALA A 173 -7.65 -19.14 -12.04
N ASN A 174 -8.28 -17.98 -11.79
CA ASN A 174 -9.33 -17.41 -12.64
C ASN A 174 -8.83 -16.29 -13.60
N ASN A 175 -7.58 -16.36 -14.04
CA ASN A 175 -7.00 -15.43 -15.02
C ASN A 175 -7.20 -13.94 -14.66
N GLY A 176 -6.97 -13.60 -13.39
CA GLY A 176 -7.00 -12.21 -12.92
C GLY A 176 -8.35 -11.72 -12.42
N ASN A 177 -9.34 -12.57 -12.17
CA ASN A 177 -10.55 -12.17 -11.47
C ASN A 177 -10.28 -11.94 -9.98
N SER A 178 -9.72 -10.77 -9.68
CA SER A 178 -9.26 -10.39 -8.34
C SER A 178 -10.30 -9.57 -7.55
N TYR A 179 -11.52 -9.39 -8.07
CA TYR A 179 -12.54 -8.51 -7.46
C TYR A 179 -12.79 -8.84 -5.99
N ASN A 180 -13.09 -10.11 -5.67
CA ASN A 180 -13.41 -10.51 -4.29
C ASN A 180 -12.19 -10.37 -3.36
N LEU A 181 -10.98 -10.65 -3.86
CA LEU A 181 -9.73 -10.48 -3.13
C LEU A 181 -9.52 -9.00 -2.79
N TYR A 182 -9.57 -8.11 -3.78
CA TYR A 182 -9.31 -6.69 -3.59
C TYR A 182 -10.41 -6.01 -2.76
N LYS A 183 -11.67 -6.38 -2.97
CA LYS A 183 -12.78 -5.90 -2.15
C LYS A 183 -12.57 -6.25 -0.68
N ARG A 184 -12.29 -7.51 -0.37
CA ARG A 184 -12.04 -7.95 1.01
C ARG A 184 -10.79 -7.28 1.61
N LEU A 185 -9.73 -7.10 0.82
CA LEU A 185 -8.53 -6.41 1.27
C LEU A 185 -8.85 -4.97 1.72
N CYS A 186 -9.60 -4.22 0.91
CA CYS A 186 -10.03 -2.87 1.24
C CYS A 186 -10.96 -2.82 2.46
N GLU A 187 -11.88 -3.78 2.58
CA GLU A 187 -12.81 -3.87 3.72
C GLU A 187 -12.11 -4.21 5.04
N ARG A 188 -11.09 -5.07 4.98
CA ARG A 188 -10.31 -5.48 6.17
C ARG A 188 -9.19 -4.53 6.51
N GLY A 189 -8.67 -3.78 5.54
CA GLY A 189 -7.59 -2.82 5.75
C GLY A 189 -6.24 -3.45 6.12
N TYR A 190 -6.01 -4.72 5.79
CA TYR A 190 -4.75 -5.41 6.07
C TYR A 190 -3.55 -4.76 5.38
N ILE A 191 -3.75 -4.37 4.13
CA ILE A 191 -2.77 -3.68 3.29
C ILE A 191 -3.48 -2.50 2.66
N THR A 192 -2.90 -1.33 2.77
CA THR A 192 -3.38 -0.11 2.12
C THR A 192 -2.37 0.29 1.04
N PRO A 193 -2.61 -0.07 -0.22
CA PRO A 193 -1.76 0.38 -1.32
C PRO A 193 -1.74 1.91 -1.40
N VAL A 194 -0.59 2.47 -1.72
CA VAL A 194 -0.41 3.92 -1.87
C VAL A 194 -0.10 4.28 -3.32
N LEU A 195 0.92 3.65 -3.89
CA LEU A 195 1.37 3.96 -5.24
C LEU A 195 2.11 2.78 -5.89
N PHE A 196 2.22 2.82 -7.21
CA PHE A 196 3.16 2.05 -8.02
C PHE A 196 4.22 2.97 -8.58
N LYS A 197 5.50 2.64 -8.40
CA LYS A 197 6.62 3.39 -8.97
C LYS A 197 6.78 3.07 -10.46
N HIS A 198 7.04 4.09 -11.25
CA HIS A 198 7.46 3.90 -12.62
C HIS A 198 8.88 3.34 -12.64
N LEU A 199 9.11 2.40 -13.54
CA LEU A 199 10.45 1.88 -13.82
C LEU A 199 11.03 2.66 -14.99
N ALA A 200 12.31 3.04 -14.88
CA ALA A 200 13.03 3.73 -15.92
C ALA A 200 14.00 2.77 -16.62
N VAL A 201 13.98 2.76 -17.94
CA VAL A 201 14.96 2.08 -18.77
C VAL A 201 15.88 3.15 -19.38
N TYR A 202 17.16 3.06 -19.08
CA TYR A 202 18.17 3.95 -19.63
C TYR A 202 18.83 3.31 -20.84
N THR A 203 18.78 4.00 -21.98
CA THR A 203 19.39 3.54 -23.23
C THR A 203 20.24 4.63 -23.84
N THR A 204 21.20 4.27 -24.67
CA THR A 204 21.90 5.24 -25.53
C THR A 204 20.91 5.82 -26.54
N ARG A 205 21.06 7.12 -26.81
CA ARG A 205 20.17 7.83 -27.73
C ARG A 205 20.11 7.12 -29.08
N GLY A 206 18.89 6.79 -29.51
CA GLY A 206 18.64 6.17 -30.82
C GLY A 206 18.83 4.64 -30.85
N SER A 207 19.20 3.99 -29.74
CA SER A 207 19.34 2.52 -29.70
C SER A 207 18.01 1.77 -29.58
N ILE A 208 16.94 2.45 -29.20
CA ILE A 208 15.58 1.90 -29.14
C ILE A 208 14.61 2.86 -29.80
N ALA A 209 13.92 2.41 -30.85
CA ALA A 209 12.97 3.24 -31.60
C ALA A 209 11.64 3.41 -30.88
N HIS A 210 11.18 2.35 -30.20
CA HIS A 210 9.89 2.32 -29.47
C HIS A 210 10.12 1.71 -28.10
N PRO A 211 10.11 2.49 -27.01
CA PRO A 211 10.15 1.94 -25.67
C PRO A 211 8.84 1.15 -25.43
N THR A 212 8.98 -0.13 -25.17
CA THR A 212 7.90 -1.00 -24.71
C THR A 212 7.74 -0.84 -23.20
N ASP A 213 6.62 -1.28 -22.64
CA ASP A 213 6.52 -1.30 -21.19
C ASP A 213 7.45 -2.39 -20.59
N TYR A 214 7.62 -2.33 -19.27
CA TYR A 214 8.58 -3.18 -18.56
C TYR A 214 8.33 -4.69 -18.73
N ILE A 215 7.07 -5.09 -18.86
CA ILE A 215 6.70 -6.50 -19.03
C ILE A 215 7.07 -6.95 -20.45
N ASP A 216 6.75 -6.15 -21.44
CA ASP A 216 7.04 -6.43 -22.84
C ASP A 216 8.55 -6.47 -23.12
N TRP A 217 9.34 -5.66 -22.43
CA TRP A 217 10.80 -5.68 -22.51
C TRP A 217 11.40 -7.07 -22.25
N PHE A 218 10.86 -7.81 -21.28
CA PHE A 218 11.35 -9.16 -20.97
C PHE A 218 10.82 -10.23 -21.92
N LEU A 219 9.65 -10.02 -22.51
CA LEU A 219 8.99 -10.98 -23.40
C LEU A 219 9.32 -10.74 -24.86
N THR A 220 9.50 -9.48 -25.24
CA THR A 220 9.76 -9.08 -26.63
C THR A 220 10.83 -7.96 -26.59
N PRO A 221 12.12 -8.29 -26.74
CA PRO A 221 13.16 -7.28 -26.84
C PRO A 221 12.82 -6.28 -27.97
N PRO A 222 12.94 -4.97 -27.74
CA PRO A 222 12.68 -3.99 -28.77
C PRO A 222 13.62 -4.23 -29.98
N GLU A 223 13.09 -4.07 -31.17
CA GLU A 223 13.89 -4.14 -32.39
C GLU A 223 15.01 -3.11 -32.33
N SER A 224 16.24 -3.55 -32.46
CA SER A 224 17.38 -2.66 -32.55
C SER A 224 17.33 -1.88 -33.86
N THR A 225 17.38 -0.57 -33.80
CA THR A 225 17.53 0.27 -34.99
C THR A 225 19.00 0.28 -35.44
N ASP A 226 19.59 -0.87 -35.67
CA ASP A 226 20.85 -0.93 -36.38
C ASP A 226 20.55 -0.58 -37.86
N THR A 227 20.51 0.71 -38.14
CA THR A 227 20.68 1.20 -39.49
C THR A 227 22.12 0.89 -39.90
N GLU A 228 22.28 -0.16 -40.70
CA GLU A 228 23.50 -0.35 -41.48
C GLU A 228 23.79 0.95 -42.21
N SER A 229 24.92 1.54 -41.90
CA SER A 229 25.53 2.64 -42.61
C SER A 229 26.64 2.11 -43.50
#